data_ccef4829d5cca99f34a6f1a0fb9705ce
#
_entry.id   ccef4829d5cca99f34a6f1a0fb9705ce
#
_cell.length_a   1.000
_cell.length_b   1.000
_cell.length_c   1.000
_cell.angle_alpha   90.00
_cell.angle_beta   90.00
_cell.angle_gamma   90.00
#
_symmetry.space_group_name_H-M   'P 1'
#
loop_
_entity.id
_entity.type
_entity.pdbx_description
1 polymer ?
#
loop_
_entity_poly.entity_id
_entity_poly.type
_entity_poly.pdbx_seq_one_letter_code
_entity_poly.pdbx_strand_id
1 'polypeptide(L)'
;LGTTAYFTHYFCRSHLHISFVKRHYNFIRYFIFALLSGCAILNINGFYTLAMQLTLSGIFTFFILYITILIGQSINKFYASLSYSQGKLNVIRIFGYKKDQILTEFYILKVTLKLVIVLLSVYLIGISWGFATDFIDTVYKKLLYGFTLANITIYPTRILFGIIIFCFLYLVSRAISTSISRHQQFENEEETQVAIASILTYVGFSIAVISGLLVAGFNFTGLAIIAGALSVGIGLGLQSIVNNFVSGIILLIEKPIRPGDRINIDGVEGFVKKIRVRSTQILTPVNEDIIIPNSDLITRRVVNYMLTDNYWRVNCEVSVAFGTNLNLVKDILLEIANKHDDVIKSGRNKPVVLFTSFADSALTFQLWCMIKDVNKKSTVKSELNFSIEEAFRKHDISIT
;
A
#
# COMPACT_ATOMS: atom_id res chain seq x y z
N LEU A 1 58.28 -26.78 18.10
CA LEU A 1 58.25 -27.18 16.70
C LEU A 1 57.45 -28.45 16.48
N GLY A 2 57.69 -29.55 17.22
CA GLY A 2 56.95 -30.81 17.08
C GLY A 2 55.47 -30.70 17.43
N THR A 3 55.16 -29.99 18.51
CA THR A 3 53.77 -29.77 18.98
C THR A 3 52.96 -28.89 18.04
N THR A 4 53.56 -27.83 17.49
CA THR A 4 52.89 -26.95 16.53
C THR A 4 52.70 -27.61 15.17
N ALA A 5 53.64 -28.43 14.70
CA ALA A 5 53.51 -29.24 13.49
C ALA A 5 52.43 -30.32 13.65
N TYR A 6 52.31 -30.96 14.83
CA TYR A 6 51.27 -31.89 15.14
C TYR A 6 49.91 -31.22 15.22
N PHE A 7 49.78 -30.07 15.87
CA PHE A 7 48.55 -29.29 15.96
C PHE A 7 48.04 -28.81 14.60
N THR A 8 48.95 -28.31 13.75
CA THR A 8 48.61 -27.88 12.38
C THR A 8 48.19 -29.09 11.52
N HIS A 9 48.85 -30.23 11.65
CA HIS A 9 48.47 -31.46 10.95
C HIS A 9 47.08 -31.95 11.39
N TYR A 10 46.81 -31.98 12.70
CA TYR A 10 45.54 -32.37 13.27
C TYR A 10 44.42 -31.39 12.86
N PHE A 11 44.66 -30.08 12.93
CA PHE A 11 43.71 -29.04 12.55
C PHE A 11 43.39 -29.12 11.07
N CYS A 12 44.36 -29.23 10.18
CA CYS A 12 44.15 -29.41 8.77
C CYS A 12 43.36 -30.69 8.44
N ARG A 13 43.61 -31.78 9.18
CA ARG A 13 42.93 -33.07 8.97
C ARG A 13 41.48 -33.05 9.47
N SER A 14 41.21 -32.41 10.59
CA SER A 14 39.85 -32.28 11.13
C SER A 14 38.95 -31.37 10.27
N HIS A 15 39.51 -30.42 9.49
CA HIS A 15 38.79 -29.48 8.65
C HIS A 15 38.88 -29.80 7.15
N LEU A 16 39.21 -31.05 6.78
CA LEU A 16 39.26 -31.55 5.40
C LEU A 16 37.91 -31.44 4.63
N HIS A 17 36.81 -31.10 5.30
CA HIS A 17 35.53 -30.82 4.66
C HIS A 17 35.54 -29.50 3.82
N ILE A 18 36.52 -28.62 4.02
CA ILE A 18 36.66 -27.42 3.21
C ILE A 18 37.40 -27.82 1.92
N SER A 19 36.70 -27.77 0.78
CA SER A 19 37.24 -28.19 -0.53
C SER A 19 38.55 -27.48 -0.91
N PHE A 20 38.73 -26.23 -0.49
CA PHE A 20 39.95 -25.47 -0.68
C PHE A 20 41.13 -26.01 0.10
N VAL A 21 40.96 -26.32 1.39
CA VAL A 21 42.00 -26.89 2.26
C VAL A 21 42.43 -28.26 1.74
N LYS A 22 41.48 -29.11 1.33
CA LYS A 22 41.77 -30.42 0.74
C LYS A 22 42.59 -30.32 -0.55
N ARG A 23 42.26 -29.33 -1.43
CA ARG A 23 42.95 -29.14 -2.72
C ARG A 23 44.37 -28.62 -2.56
N HIS A 24 44.62 -27.79 -1.54
CA HIS A 24 45.94 -27.13 -1.33
C HIS A 24 46.64 -27.65 -0.06
N TYR A 25 46.24 -28.78 0.46
CA TYR A 25 46.77 -29.35 1.72
C TYR A 25 48.29 -29.42 1.74
N ASN A 26 48.91 -29.98 0.69
CA ASN A 26 50.35 -30.13 0.60
C ASN A 26 51.07 -28.76 0.57
N PHE A 27 50.55 -27.80 -0.18
CA PHE A 27 51.10 -26.46 -0.25
C PHE A 27 51.05 -25.78 1.11
N ILE A 28 49.89 -25.83 1.79
CA ILE A 28 49.70 -25.23 3.12
C ILE A 28 50.68 -25.88 4.13
N ARG A 29 50.82 -27.18 4.09
CA ARG A 29 51.71 -27.94 4.97
C ARG A 29 53.19 -27.52 4.75
N TYR A 30 53.64 -27.48 3.51
CA TYR A 30 55.03 -27.08 3.20
C TYR A 30 55.30 -25.61 3.54
N PHE A 31 54.33 -24.76 3.32
CA PHE A 31 54.45 -23.32 3.65
C PHE A 31 54.58 -23.12 5.18
N ILE A 32 53.74 -23.78 5.97
CA ILE A 32 53.79 -23.71 7.44
C ILE A 32 55.13 -24.28 7.94
N PHE A 33 55.57 -25.38 7.37
CA PHE A 33 56.88 -25.96 7.73
C PHE A 33 58.07 -25.04 7.41
N ALA A 34 58.05 -24.42 6.24
CA ALA A 34 59.07 -23.43 5.83
C ALA A 34 59.06 -22.20 6.74
N LEU A 35 57.88 -21.70 7.11
CA LEU A 35 57.71 -20.55 8.02
C LEU A 35 58.25 -20.88 9.41
N LEU A 36 57.90 -22.05 9.99
CA LEU A 36 58.34 -22.47 11.30
C LEU A 36 59.87 -22.73 11.33
N SER A 37 60.42 -23.35 10.28
CA SER A 37 61.86 -23.58 10.18
C SER A 37 62.62 -22.27 10.04
N GLY A 38 62.11 -21.33 9.23
CA GLY A 38 62.70 -19.97 9.10
C GLY A 38 62.70 -19.20 10.43
N CYS A 39 61.58 -19.24 11.16
CA CYS A 39 61.50 -18.66 12.51
C CYS A 39 62.47 -19.31 13.51
N ALA A 40 62.70 -20.63 13.45
CA ALA A 40 63.66 -21.34 14.29
C ALA A 40 65.08 -20.87 13.98
N ILE A 41 65.46 -20.74 12.70
CA ILE A 41 66.77 -20.25 12.25
C ILE A 41 67.00 -18.81 12.74
N LEU A 42 66.01 -17.92 12.59
CA LEU A 42 66.10 -16.56 13.10
C LEU A 42 66.29 -16.49 14.61
N ASN A 43 65.60 -17.35 15.33
CA ASN A 43 65.72 -17.42 16.79
C ASN A 43 67.13 -17.86 17.23
N ILE A 44 67.69 -18.85 16.55
CA ILE A 44 69.07 -19.36 16.83
C ILE A 44 70.10 -18.24 16.53
N ASN A 45 69.86 -17.44 15.52
CA ASN A 45 70.76 -16.32 15.17
C ASN A 45 70.52 -15.04 16.01
N GLY A 46 69.68 -15.09 17.06
CA GLY A 46 69.49 -13.98 17.98
C GLY A 46 68.45 -12.94 17.55
N PHE A 47 67.74 -13.12 16.42
CA PHE A 47 66.70 -12.22 15.93
C PHE A 47 65.33 -12.53 16.55
N TYR A 48 65.26 -12.51 17.90
CA TYR A 48 64.08 -12.95 18.66
C TYR A 48 62.84 -12.13 18.34
N THR A 49 62.96 -10.80 18.22
CA THR A 49 61.82 -9.91 17.93
C THR A 49 61.18 -10.19 16.56
N LEU A 50 62.05 -10.37 15.55
CA LEU A 50 61.62 -10.67 14.18
C LEU A 50 61.02 -12.08 14.08
N ALA A 51 61.59 -13.07 14.75
CA ALA A 51 61.03 -14.41 14.82
C ALA A 51 59.67 -14.45 15.51
N MET A 52 59.50 -13.69 16.61
CA MET A 52 58.23 -13.55 17.31
C MET A 52 57.17 -12.87 16.44
N GLN A 53 57.50 -11.77 15.77
CA GLN A 53 56.60 -11.06 14.89
C GLN A 53 56.13 -11.92 13.72
N LEU A 54 57.05 -12.63 13.03
CA LEU A 54 56.73 -13.52 11.92
C LEU A 54 55.79 -14.68 12.36
N THR A 55 56.03 -15.27 13.54
CA THR A 55 55.19 -16.34 14.05
C THR A 55 53.78 -15.86 14.39
N LEU A 56 53.69 -14.74 15.11
CA LEU A 56 52.38 -14.18 15.48
C LEU A 56 51.57 -13.70 14.25
N SER A 57 52.23 -12.94 13.37
CA SER A 57 51.59 -12.45 12.15
C SER A 57 51.15 -13.59 11.21
N GLY A 58 51.96 -14.65 11.13
CA GLY A 58 51.63 -15.86 10.39
C GLY A 58 50.38 -16.56 10.96
N ILE A 59 50.34 -16.77 12.30
CA ILE A 59 49.17 -17.39 12.96
C ILE A 59 47.89 -16.52 12.73
N PHE A 60 47.98 -15.21 12.95
CA PHE A 60 46.86 -14.32 12.73
C PHE A 60 46.40 -14.33 11.27
N THR A 61 47.31 -14.35 10.30
CA THR A 61 46.96 -14.46 8.88
C THR A 61 46.19 -15.72 8.57
N PHE A 62 46.62 -16.89 9.08
CA PHE A 62 45.87 -18.12 8.89
C PHE A 62 44.50 -18.08 9.52
N PHE A 63 44.36 -17.52 10.72
CA PHE A 63 43.11 -17.38 11.42
C PHE A 63 42.13 -16.47 10.67
N ILE A 64 42.60 -15.32 10.19
CA ILE A 64 41.83 -14.36 9.41
C ILE A 64 41.35 -15.00 8.08
N LEU A 65 42.27 -15.65 7.34
CA LEU A 65 41.92 -16.34 6.10
C LEU A 65 40.89 -17.46 6.32
N TYR A 66 41.05 -18.24 7.39
CA TYR A 66 40.12 -19.30 7.74
C TYR A 66 38.71 -18.76 8.02
N ILE A 67 38.59 -17.70 8.83
CA ILE A 67 37.30 -17.03 9.11
C ILE A 67 36.71 -16.45 7.82
N THR A 68 37.51 -15.83 6.98
CA THR A 68 37.08 -15.27 5.69
C THR A 68 36.47 -16.35 4.78
N ILE A 69 37.13 -17.49 4.70
CA ILE A 69 36.62 -18.64 3.92
C ILE A 69 35.33 -19.18 4.51
N LEU A 70 35.23 -19.32 5.83
CA LEU A 70 34.01 -19.81 6.50
C LEU A 70 32.83 -18.88 6.27
N ILE A 71 33.02 -17.58 6.45
CA ILE A 71 31.95 -16.59 6.21
C ILE A 71 31.56 -16.61 4.73
N GLY A 72 32.55 -16.64 3.82
CA GLY A 72 32.31 -16.71 2.37
C GLY A 72 31.50 -17.98 1.96
N GLN A 73 31.79 -19.12 2.59
CA GLN A 73 31.01 -20.35 2.38
C GLN A 73 29.60 -20.26 2.97
N SER A 74 29.45 -19.64 4.15
CA SER A 74 28.15 -19.42 4.78
C SER A 74 27.27 -18.52 3.92
N ILE A 75 27.82 -17.46 3.34
CA ILE A 75 27.12 -16.61 2.37
C ILE A 75 26.73 -17.40 1.13
N ASN A 76 27.61 -18.26 0.62
CA ASN A 76 27.28 -19.10 -0.55
C ASN A 76 26.14 -20.10 -0.23
N LYS A 77 26.20 -20.76 0.94
CA LYS A 77 25.14 -21.68 1.38
C LYS A 77 23.82 -20.96 1.58
N PHE A 78 23.86 -19.77 2.21
CA PHE A 78 22.68 -18.94 2.39
C PHE A 78 22.07 -18.54 1.04
N TYR A 79 22.90 -18.07 0.10
CA TYR A 79 22.44 -17.74 -1.25
C TYR A 79 21.88 -18.96 -1.99
N ALA A 80 22.55 -20.12 -1.88
CA ALA A 80 22.07 -21.37 -2.47
C ALA A 80 20.75 -21.82 -1.85
N SER A 81 20.54 -21.64 -0.53
CA SER A 81 19.26 -21.96 0.13
C SER A 81 18.13 -21.06 -0.32
N LEU A 82 18.42 -19.80 -0.67
CA LEU A 82 17.45 -18.89 -1.26
C LEU A 82 17.12 -19.29 -2.71
N SER A 83 18.11 -19.77 -3.47
CA SER A 83 17.96 -20.15 -4.87
C SER A 83 17.32 -21.53 -5.08
N TYR A 84 17.41 -22.43 -4.11
CA TYR A 84 16.94 -23.82 -4.23
C TYR A 84 15.56 -24.01 -3.60
N SER A 85 14.57 -24.32 -4.42
CA SER A 85 13.13 -24.43 -4.11
C SER A 85 12.71 -25.48 -3.08
N GLN A 86 13.64 -26.24 -2.46
CA GLN A 86 13.33 -27.25 -1.47
C GLN A 86 13.61 -26.85 0.00
N GLY A 87 14.12 -25.66 0.24
CA GLY A 87 14.30 -25.12 1.58
C GLY A 87 13.00 -24.58 2.18
N LYS A 88 12.83 -24.73 3.50
CA LYS A 88 11.68 -24.25 4.30
C LYS A 88 11.42 -22.74 4.22
N LEU A 89 12.26 -21.98 3.56
CA LEU A 89 12.09 -20.55 3.33
C LEU A 89 11.46 -20.31 1.95
N ASN A 90 10.15 -20.10 1.93
CA ASN A 90 9.39 -19.66 0.75
C ASN A 90 9.75 -18.22 0.31
N VAL A 91 10.99 -17.77 0.56
CA VAL A 91 11.43 -16.40 0.25
C VAL A 91 11.32 -16.11 -1.24
N ILE A 92 11.75 -17.06 -2.10
CA ILE A 92 11.61 -16.92 -3.56
C ILE A 92 10.14 -16.72 -3.95
N ARG A 93 9.24 -17.43 -3.28
CA ARG A 93 7.80 -17.31 -3.54
C ARG A 93 7.24 -15.98 -3.04
N ILE A 94 7.73 -15.45 -1.91
CA ILE A 94 7.32 -14.14 -1.38
C ILE A 94 7.71 -13.02 -2.34
N PHE A 95 8.92 -13.07 -2.91
CA PHE A 95 9.44 -12.06 -3.83
C PHE A 95 9.02 -12.27 -5.30
N GLY A 96 8.18 -13.27 -5.61
CA GLY A 96 7.62 -13.47 -6.94
C GLY A 96 8.59 -13.98 -8.01
N TYR A 97 9.71 -14.59 -7.61
CA TYR A 97 10.63 -15.21 -8.57
C TYR A 97 10.10 -16.55 -9.07
N LYS A 98 10.28 -16.82 -10.37
CA LYS A 98 10.04 -18.15 -10.97
C LYS A 98 11.17 -19.10 -10.57
N LYS A 99 10.88 -20.41 -10.57
CA LYS A 99 11.76 -21.48 -10.07
C LYS A 99 13.18 -21.47 -10.66
N ASP A 100 13.33 -20.98 -11.89
CA ASP A 100 14.61 -20.98 -12.63
C ASP A 100 15.14 -19.58 -12.90
N GLN A 101 14.60 -18.56 -12.24
CA GLN A 101 15.00 -17.17 -12.47
C GLN A 101 16.23 -16.82 -11.65
N ILE A 102 17.23 -16.20 -12.27
CA ILE A 102 18.44 -15.71 -11.58
C ILE A 102 18.03 -14.58 -10.63
N LEU A 103 18.38 -14.73 -9.36
CA LEU A 103 18.15 -13.72 -8.32
C LEU A 103 19.23 -12.64 -8.42
N THR A 104 19.15 -11.77 -9.43
CA THR A 104 20.19 -10.78 -9.76
C THR A 104 20.49 -9.86 -8.57
N GLU A 105 19.46 -9.42 -7.86
CA GLU A 105 19.58 -8.50 -6.72
C GLU A 105 20.27 -9.17 -5.53
N PHE A 106 19.90 -10.42 -5.23
CA PHE A 106 20.58 -11.20 -4.20
C PHE A 106 21.99 -11.58 -4.63
N TYR A 107 22.26 -11.73 -5.93
CA TYR A 107 23.59 -11.96 -6.44
C TYR A 107 24.48 -10.72 -6.24
N ILE A 108 23.98 -9.52 -6.53
CA ILE A 108 24.69 -8.25 -6.29
C ILE A 108 24.99 -8.12 -4.78
N LEU A 109 24.00 -8.34 -3.92
CA LEU A 109 24.18 -8.29 -2.47
C LEU A 109 25.25 -9.31 -1.99
N LYS A 110 25.22 -10.54 -2.51
CA LYS A 110 26.22 -11.58 -2.23
C LYS A 110 27.62 -11.13 -2.61
N VAL A 111 27.78 -10.56 -3.82
CA VAL A 111 29.10 -10.08 -4.30
C VAL A 111 29.58 -8.91 -3.45
N THR A 112 28.72 -7.95 -3.14
CA THR A 112 29.03 -6.81 -2.28
C THR A 112 29.49 -7.23 -0.89
N LEU A 113 28.75 -8.15 -0.23
CA LEU A 113 29.12 -8.69 1.09
C LEU A 113 30.49 -9.40 1.05
N LYS A 114 30.76 -10.19 0.01
CA LYS A 114 32.06 -10.86 -0.14
C LYS A 114 33.19 -9.85 -0.33
N LEU A 115 32.97 -8.81 -1.13
CA LEU A 115 33.97 -7.75 -1.33
C LEU A 115 34.31 -7.07 -0.01
N VAL A 116 33.30 -6.72 0.80
CA VAL A 116 33.51 -6.12 2.14
C VAL A 116 34.35 -7.02 3.04
N ILE A 117 34.05 -8.32 3.09
CA ILE A 117 34.77 -9.28 3.93
C ILE A 117 36.21 -9.45 3.45
N VAL A 118 36.46 -9.51 2.15
CA VAL A 118 37.82 -9.58 1.59
C VAL A 118 38.63 -8.30 1.91
N LEU A 119 38.03 -7.13 1.74
CA LEU A 119 38.67 -5.86 2.09
C LEU A 119 39.02 -5.78 3.59
N LEU A 120 38.12 -6.22 4.45
CA LEU A 120 38.31 -6.30 5.89
C LEU A 120 39.45 -7.29 6.24
N SER A 121 39.51 -8.44 5.59
CA SER A 121 40.58 -9.43 5.84
C SER A 121 41.92 -8.94 5.41
N VAL A 122 42.02 -8.27 4.25
CA VAL A 122 43.26 -7.63 3.78
C VAL A 122 43.74 -6.56 4.77
N TYR A 123 42.83 -5.74 5.29
CA TYR A 123 43.14 -4.72 6.30
C TYR A 123 43.70 -5.34 7.59
N LEU A 124 43.01 -6.37 8.12
CA LEU A 124 43.47 -7.05 9.35
C LEU A 124 44.81 -7.76 9.18
N ILE A 125 45.08 -8.36 8.01
CA ILE A 125 46.36 -8.96 7.68
C ILE A 125 47.44 -7.86 7.65
N GLY A 126 47.18 -6.73 7.00
CA GLY A 126 48.11 -5.61 6.97
C GLY A 126 48.53 -5.11 8.36
N ILE A 127 47.57 -4.99 9.28
CA ILE A 127 47.87 -4.62 10.68
C ILE A 127 48.73 -5.71 11.35
N SER A 128 48.41 -6.99 11.16
CA SER A 128 49.15 -8.08 11.80
C SER A 128 50.60 -8.18 11.36
N TRP A 129 50.92 -7.77 10.13
CA TRP A 129 52.29 -7.74 9.58
C TRP A 129 53.03 -6.47 9.88
N GLY A 130 52.41 -5.49 10.57
CA GLY A 130 53.05 -4.23 10.91
C GLY A 130 53.41 -3.37 9.67
N PHE A 131 52.67 -3.58 8.56
CA PHE A 131 52.80 -2.65 7.44
C PHE A 131 52.53 -1.25 7.97
N ALA A 132 53.43 -0.31 7.60
CA ALA A 132 53.47 1.04 8.14
C ALA A 132 52.04 1.55 8.39
N THR A 133 51.76 1.80 9.68
CA THR A 133 50.40 2.26 10.13
C THR A 133 49.92 3.41 9.28
N ASP A 134 50.82 4.27 8.81
CA ASP A 134 50.55 5.42 7.96
C ASP A 134 49.99 5.05 6.58
N PHE A 135 50.46 3.96 5.95
CA PHE A 135 49.90 3.48 4.68
C PHE A 135 48.52 2.91 4.86
N ILE A 136 48.36 2.05 5.86
CA ILE A 136 47.07 1.43 6.18
C ILE A 136 46.06 2.49 6.60
N ASP A 137 46.46 3.43 7.44
CA ASP A 137 45.65 4.57 7.86
C ASP A 137 45.27 5.46 6.68
N THR A 138 46.18 5.66 5.75
CA THR A 138 45.88 6.45 4.53
C THR A 138 44.88 5.75 3.64
N VAL A 139 45.01 4.44 3.43
CA VAL A 139 44.03 3.64 2.65
C VAL A 139 42.70 3.62 3.36
N TYR A 140 42.69 3.37 4.68
CA TYR A 140 41.48 3.36 5.50
C TYR A 140 40.77 4.72 5.49
N LYS A 141 41.51 5.81 5.67
CA LYS A 141 40.97 7.17 5.58
C LYS A 141 40.42 7.45 4.20
N LYS A 142 41.08 7.05 3.12
CA LYS A 142 40.55 7.20 1.75
C LYS A 142 39.31 6.37 1.50
N LEU A 143 39.18 5.16 2.07
CA LEU A 143 38.01 4.33 1.96
C LEU A 143 36.82 4.90 2.74
N LEU A 144 37.05 5.40 3.97
CA LEU A 144 35.98 5.92 4.85
C LEU A 144 35.59 7.36 4.51
N TYR A 145 36.60 8.24 4.35
CA TYR A 145 36.39 9.67 4.18
C TYR A 145 36.39 10.11 2.72
N GLY A 146 36.68 9.18 1.81
CA GLY A 146 36.68 9.43 0.38
C GLY A 146 38.03 9.97 -0.15
N PHE A 147 38.11 10.02 -1.46
CA PHE A 147 39.18 10.62 -2.21
C PHE A 147 38.63 11.44 -3.37
N THR A 148 39.33 12.52 -3.70
CA THR A 148 38.97 13.39 -4.81
C THR A 148 39.65 12.94 -6.09
N LEU A 149 38.90 12.70 -7.14
CA LEU A 149 39.38 12.44 -8.47
C LEU A 149 38.75 13.47 -9.42
N ALA A 150 39.52 14.28 -10.10
CA ALA A 150 39.04 15.28 -11.07
C ALA A 150 37.85 16.12 -10.53
N ASN A 151 38.00 16.71 -9.33
CA ASN A 151 36.99 17.51 -8.61
C ASN A 151 35.73 16.76 -8.13
N ILE A 152 35.67 15.43 -8.25
CA ILE A 152 34.59 14.59 -7.71
C ILE A 152 35.13 13.87 -6.47
N THR A 153 34.48 14.04 -5.34
CA THR A 153 34.79 13.28 -4.12
C THR A 153 34.04 11.96 -4.12
N ILE A 154 34.78 10.87 -4.21
CA ILE A 154 34.23 9.50 -4.21
C ILE A 154 34.38 8.95 -2.80
N TYR A 155 33.27 8.45 -2.25
CA TYR A 155 33.18 7.81 -0.95
C TYR A 155 32.86 6.30 -1.12
N PRO A 156 33.88 5.42 -1.16
CA PRO A 156 33.66 4.00 -1.44
C PRO A 156 32.69 3.33 -0.44
N THR A 157 32.78 3.67 0.83
CA THR A 157 31.87 3.18 1.87
C THR A 157 30.43 3.62 1.65
N ARG A 158 30.21 4.88 1.25
CA ARG A 158 28.86 5.37 0.94
C ARG A 158 28.28 4.67 -0.28
N ILE A 159 29.09 4.40 -1.31
CA ILE A 159 28.65 3.63 -2.49
C ILE A 159 28.20 2.22 -2.07
N LEU A 160 28.97 1.54 -1.21
CA LEU A 160 28.60 0.22 -0.70
C LEU A 160 27.27 0.27 0.06
N PHE A 161 27.11 1.24 0.96
CA PHE A 161 25.84 1.44 1.67
C PHE A 161 24.69 1.79 0.71
N GLY A 162 24.95 2.60 -0.32
CA GLY A 162 24.00 2.94 -1.36
C GLY A 162 23.49 1.70 -2.10
N ILE A 163 24.40 0.79 -2.47
CA ILE A 163 24.03 -0.49 -3.11
C ILE A 163 23.19 -1.35 -2.17
N ILE A 164 23.56 -1.45 -0.90
CA ILE A 164 22.80 -2.23 0.09
C ILE A 164 21.38 -1.68 0.25
N ILE A 165 21.24 -0.35 0.38
CA ILE A 165 19.94 0.31 0.52
C ILE A 165 19.11 0.14 -0.76
N PHE A 166 19.71 0.31 -1.93
CA PHE A 166 19.07 0.05 -3.21
C PHE A 166 18.49 -1.38 -3.26
N CYS A 167 19.33 -2.40 -2.99
CA CYS A 167 18.90 -3.79 -3.00
C CYS A 167 17.77 -4.06 -2.00
N PHE A 168 17.88 -3.50 -0.79
CA PHE A 168 16.87 -3.66 0.25
C PHE A 168 15.52 -3.07 -0.16
N LEU A 169 15.49 -1.80 -0.57
CA LEU A 169 14.26 -1.12 -0.97
C LEU A 169 13.64 -1.75 -2.21
N TYR A 170 14.45 -2.17 -3.18
CA TYR A 170 13.96 -2.86 -4.36
C TYR A 170 13.31 -4.21 -4.03
N LEU A 171 13.94 -4.99 -3.13
CA LEU A 171 13.36 -6.26 -2.66
C LEU A 171 12.04 -6.04 -1.91
N VAL A 172 11.96 -5.02 -1.05
CA VAL A 172 10.71 -4.67 -0.35
C VAL A 172 9.62 -4.28 -1.34
N SER A 173 9.94 -3.39 -2.30
CA SER A 173 8.98 -2.98 -3.34
C SER A 173 8.45 -4.18 -4.14
N ARG A 174 9.35 -5.08 -4.52
CA ARG A 174 8.99 -6.29 -5.25
C ARG A 174 8.13 -7.24 -4.42
N ALA A 175 8.43 -7.39 -3.12
CA ALA A 175 7.61 -8.21 -2.22
C ALA A 175 6.19 -7.66 -2.10
N ILE A 176 6.04 -6.34 -1.97
CA ILE A 176 4.73 -5.68 -1.90
C ILE A 176 3.96 -5.91 -3.22
N SER A 177 4.60 -5.65 -4.37
CA SER A 177 3.98 -5.83 -5.68
C SER A 177 3.49 -7.27 -5.89
N THR A 178 4.31 -8.26 -5.55
CA THR A 178 3.92 -9.68 -5.70
C THR A 178 2.87 -10.13 -4.69
N SER A 179 2.85 -9.54 -3.49
CA SER A 179 1.80 -9.82 -2.51
C SER A 179 0.43 -9.35 -3.00
N ILE A 180 0.38 -8.18 -3.64
CA ILE A 180 -0.85 -7.62 -4.22
C ILE A 180 -1.32 -8.49 -5.39
N SER A 181 -0.42 -8.88 -6.30
CA SER A 181 -0.77 -9.74 -7.45
C SER A 181 -1.26 -11.14 -7.07
N ARG A 182 -1.01 -11.60 -5.83
CA ARG A 182 -1.41 -12.94 -5.36
C ARG A 182 -2.77 -12.99 -4.66
N HIS A 183 -3.32 -11.88 -4.24
CA HIS A 183 -4.64 -11.83 -3.59
C HIS A 183 -5.76 -12.00 -4.64
N GLN A 184 -5.75 -13.14 -5.33
CA GLN A 184 -6.67 -13.56 -6.39
C GLN A 184 -8.08 -13.94 -5.87
N GLN A 185 -8.75 -13.12 -5.09
CA GLN A 185 -10.14 -13.41 -4.68
C GLN A 185 -11.22 -12.66 -5.47
N PHE A 186 -10.85 -11.91 -6.51
CA PHE A 186 -11.81 -11.17 -7.33
C PHE A 186 -11.64 -11.57 -8.80
N GLU A 187 -12.50 -12.48 -9.25
CA GLU A 187 -12.49 -13.11 -10.59
C GLU A 187 -12.62 -12.14 -11.79
N ASN A 188 -12.89 -10.84 -11.58
CA ASN A 188 -13.19 -9.90 -12.66
C ASN A 188 -12.22 -8.70 -12.77
N GLU A 189 -11.06 -8.68 -12.09
CA GLU A 189 -10.16 -7.51 -12.05
C GLU A 189 -8.68 -7.86 -12.29
N GLU A 190 -8.39 -8.93 -13.01
CA GLU A 190 -7.02 -9.41 -13.24
C GLU A 190 -6.13 -8.35 -13.93
N GLU A 191 -6.67 -7.65 -14.94
CA GLU A 191 -5.95 -6.59 -15.67
C GLU A 191 -5.61 -5.39 -14.78
N THR A 192 -6.52 -4.98 -13.91
CA THR A 192 -6.34 -3.84 -13.00
C THR A 192 -5.26 -4.14 -11.95
N GLN A 193 -5.21 -5.37 -11.42
CA GLN A 193 -4.22 -5.77 -10.42
C GLN A 193 -2.81 -5.84 -11.02
N VAL A 194 -2.67 -6.36 -12.24
CA VAL A 194 -1.40 -6.39 -12.97
C VAL A 194 -0.89 -4.98 -13.23
N ALA A 195 -1.78 -4.05 -13.62
CA ALA A 195 -1.42 -2.66 -13.83
C ALA A 195 -0.94 -1.98 -12.54
N ILE A 196 -1.65 -2.14 -11.42
CA ILE A 196 -1.27 -1.59 -10.11
C ILE A 196 0.07 -2.17 -9.64
N ALA A 197 0.26 -3.48 -9.74
CA ALA A 197 1.50 -4.13 -9.37
C ALA A 197 2.70 -3.63 -10.20
N SER A 198 2.49 -3.38 -11.49
CA SER A 198 3.50 -2.82 -12.38
C SER A 198 3.87 -1.39 -12.00
N ILE A 199 2.88 -0.53 -11.74
CA ILE A 199 3.10 0.84 -11.29
C ILE A 199 3.88 0.86 -9.97
N LEU A 200 3.50 0.04 -8.99
CA LEU A 200 4.18 -0.06 -7.70
C LEU A 200 5.63 -0.52 -7.87
N THR A 201 5.89 -1.45 -8.81
CA THR A 201 7.25 -1.90 -9.11
C THR A 201 8.10 -0.78 -9.69
N TYR A 202 7.59 0.00 -10.65
CA TYR A 202 8.32 1.12 -11.25
C TYR A 202 8.57 2.26 -10.24
N VAL A 203 7.55 2.63 -9.47
CA VAL A 203 7.68 3.65 -8.43
C VAL A 203 8.68 3.21 -7.36
N GLY A 204 8.58 1.97 -6.88
CA GLY A 204 9.50 1.43 -5.89
C GLY A 204 10.92 1.30 -6.40
N PHE A 205 11.12 0.91 -7.67
CA PHE A 205 12.43 0.91 -8.32
C PHE A 205 13.03 2.32 -8.38
N SER A 206 12.24 3.31 -8.78
CA SER A 206 12.69 4.70 -8.85
C SER A 206 13.12 5.23 -7.48
N ILE A 207 12.31 4.95 -6.44
CA ILE A 207 12.65 5.31 -5.05
C ILE A 207 13.93 4.61 -4.59
N ALA A 208 14.09 3.32 -4.90
CA ALA A 208 15.29 2.56 -4.54
C ALA A 208 16.54 3.13 -5.21
N VAL A 209 16.48 3.47 -6.50
CA VAL A 209 17.60 4.09 -7.24
C VAL A 209 17.97 5.44 -6.65
N ILE A 210 16.98 6.33 -6.45
CA ILE A 210 17.22 7.68 -5.91
C ILE A 210 17.82 7.58 -4.49
N SER A 211 17.26 6.74 -3.62
CA SER A 211 17.74 6.55 -2.25
C SER A 211 19.16 5.97 -2.23
N GLY A 212 19.44 4.97 -3.07
CA GLY A 212 20.76 4.38 -3.20
C GLY A 212 21.81 5.40 -3.65
N LEU A 213 21.49 6.23 -4.63
CA LEU A 213 22.39 7.29 -5.12
C LEU A 213 22.58 8.43 -4.11
N LEU A 214 21.54 8.83 -3.37
CA LEU A 214 21.62 9.81 -2.29
C LEU A 214 22.61 9.34 -1.20
N VAL A 215 22.49 8.09 -0.77
CA VAL A 215 23.37 7.49 0.22
C VAL A 215 24.79 7.35 -0.33
N ALA A 216 24.94 7.05 -1.62
CA ALA A 216 26.24 7.02 -2.28
C ALA A 216 26.93 8.41 -2.35
N GLY A 217 26.20 9.50 -2.03
CA GLY A 217 26.74 10.86 -1.95
C GLY A 217 26.47 11.72 -3.19
N PHE A 218 25.61 11.27 -4.11
CA PHE A 218 25.20 12.09 -5.23
C PHE A 218 24.32 13.26 -4.77
N ASN A 219 24.62 14.45 -5.25
CA ASN A 219 23.85 15.64 -4.92
C ASN A 219 22.73 15.86 -5.94
N PHE A 220 21.49 15.75 -5.47
CA PHE A 220 20.30 15.95 -6.27
C PHE A 220 19.61 17.29 -6.04
N THR A 221 20.28 18.28 -5.44
CA THR A 221 19.66 19.57 -5.09
C THR A 221 19.03 20.25 -6.31
N GLY A 222 19.69 20.25 -7.46
CA GLY A 222 19.12 20.80 -8.70
C GLY A 222 17.90 20.00 -9.20
N LEU A 223 17.95 18.67 -9.13
CA LEU A 223 16.84 17.80 -9.48
C LEU A 223 15.66 17.95 -8.50
N ALA A 224 15.94 18.18 -7.21
CA ALA A 224 14.89 18.39 -6.20
C ALA A 224 14.04 19.62 -6.49
N ILE A 225 14.61 20.69 -7.03
CA ILE A 225 13.89 21.90 -7.44
C ILE A 225 12.93 21.56 -8.60
N ILE A 226 13.43 20.86 -9.62
CA ILE A 226 12.63 20.44 -10.78
C ILE A 226 11.51 19.47 -10.34
N ALA A 227 11.86 18.49 -9.50
CA ALA A 227 10.91 17.52 -8.96
C ALA A 227 9.85 18.20 -8.09
N GLY A 228 10.21 19.25 -7.34
CA GLY A 228 9.29 20.07 -6.57
C GLY A 228 8.25 20.76 -7.48
N ALA A 229 8.70 21.44 -8.52
CA ALA A 229 7.81 22.10 -9.48
C ALA A 229 6.91 21.08 -10.19
N LEU A 230 7.45 19.94 -10.61
CA LEU A 230 6.68 18.85 -11.24
C LEU A 230 5.65 18.26 -10.27
N SER A 231 6.02 18.09 -8.99
CA SER A 231 5.13 17.54 -7.95
C SER A 231 3.91 18.45 -7.73
N VAL A 232 4.07 19.78 -7.78
CA VAL A 232 2.96 20.72 -7.72
C VAL A 232 2.03 20.54 -8.92
N GLY A 233 2.58 20.44 -10.13
CA GLY A 233 1.79 20.20 -11.35
C GLY A 233 1.00 18.87 -11.30
N ILE A 234 1.67 17.79 -10.89
CA ILE A 234 1.04 16.49 -10.71
C ILE A 234 -0.02 16.56 -9.61
N GLY A 235 0.27 17.23 -8.48
CA GLY A 235 -0.66 17.39 -7.36
C GLY A 235 -1.95 18.08 -7.77
N LEU A 236 -1.86 19.17 -8.53
CA LEU A 236 -3.03 19.87 -9.09
C LEU A 236 -3.80 18.99 -10.08
N GLY A 237 -3.10 18.21 -10.93
CA GLY A 237 -3.74 17.26 -11.84
C GLY A 237 -4.48 16.12 -11.15
N LEU A 238 -3.98 15.66 -9.99
CA LEU A 238 -4.56 14.56 -9.20
C LEU A 238 -5.58 15.04 -8.15
N GLN A 239 -5.72 16.35 -7.93
CA GLN A 239 -6.56 16.95 -6.89
C GLN A 239 -7.98 16.38 -6.88
N SER A 240 -8.64 16.31 -8.05
CA SER A 240 -9.99 15.78 -8.17
C SER A 240 -10.08 14.29 -7.77
N ILE A 241 -9.10 13.48 -8.15
CA ILE A 241 -9.07 12.06 -7.83
C ILE A 241 -8.95 11.87 -6.32
N VAL A 242 -8.01 12.60 -5.69
CA VAL A 242 -7.79 12.54 -4.23
C VAL A 242 -9.03 13.02 -3.48
N ASN A 243 -9.66 14.12 -3.92
CA ASN A 243 -10.87 14.65 -3.31
C ASN A 243 -12.02 13.62 -3.34
N ASN A 244 -12.24 12.99 -4.48
CA ASN A 244 -13.25 11.93 -4.62
C ASN A 244 -12.97 10.71 -3.75
N PHE A 245 -11.70 10.33 -3.63
CA PHE A 245 -11.28 9.21 -2.78
C PHE A 245 -11.54 9.50 -1.29
N VAL A 246 -11.10 10.68 -0.81
CA VAL A 246 -11.31 11.12 0.57
C VAL A 246 -12.80 11.23 0.87
N SER A 247 -13.58 11.84 -0.04
CA SER A 247 -15.05 11.92 0.08
C SER A 247 -15.69 10.53 0.16
N GLY A 248 -15.20 9.55 -0.61
CA GLY A 248 -15.68 8.17 -0.53
C GLY A 248 -15.43 7.55 0.84
N ILE A 249 -14.27 7.79 1.45
CA ILE A 249 -13.96 7.34 2.82
C ILE A 249 -14.92 7.99 3.83
N ILE A 250 -15.16 9.31 3.72
CA ILE A 250 -16.07 10.03 4.61
C ILE A 250 -17.49 9.46 4.51
N LEU A 251 -18.00 9.22 3.28
CA LEU A 251 -19.32 8.61 3.07
C LEU A 251 -19.45 7.24 3.73
N LEU A 252 -18.39 6.43 3.71
CA LEU A 252 -18.37 5.09 4.31
C LEU A 252 -18.30 5.13 5.86
N ILE A 253 -17.63 6.14 6.42
CA ILE A 253 -17.47 6.29 7.87
C ILE A 253 -18.71 6.95 8.47
N GLU A 254 -19.09 8.14 7.98
CA GLU A 254 -20.19 8.95 8.54
C GLU A 254 -21.58 8.46 8.10
N LYS A 255 -21.66 7.80 6.95
CA LYS A 255 -22.87 7.20 6.38
C LYS A 255 -24.05 8.18 6.28
N PRO A 256 -23.88 9.40 5.76
CA PRO A 256 -24.98 10.32 5.54
C PRO A 256 -25.96 9.79 4.49
N ILE A 257 -25.50 8.88 3.63
CA ILE A 257 -26.28 8.07 2.70
C ILE A 257 -25.84 6.60 2.81
N ARG A 258 -26.75 5.68 2.57
CA ARG A 258 -26.50 4.22 2.64
C ARG A 258 -27.02 3.56 1.37
N PRO A 259 -26.44 2.40 0.95
CA PRO A 259 -27.06 1.59 -0.10
C PRO A 259 -28.51 1.26 0.24
N GLY A 260 -29.40 1.52 -0.68
CA GLY A 260 -30.85 1.38 -0.52
C GLY A 260 -31.59 2.69 -0.18
N ASP A 261 -30.89 3.74 0.28
CA ASP A 261 -31.52 5.03 0.54
C ASP A 261 -32.01 5.68 -0.76
N ARG A 262 -33.18 6.31 -0.68
CA ARG A 262 -33.72 7.18 -1.73
C ARG A 262 -33.21 8.59 -1.49
N ILE A 263 -32.50 9.15 -2.45
CA ILE A 263 -31.90 10.48 -2.34
C ILE A 263 -32.25 11.35 -3.53
N ASN A 264 -32.12 12.68 -3.33
CA ASN A 264 -32.15 13.64 -4.43
C ASN A 264 -30.92 14.56 -4.31
N ILE A 265 -30.21 14.66 -5.42
CA ILE A 265 -29.06 15.57 -5.60
C ILE A 265 -29.26 16.38 -6.89
N ASP A 266 -29.28 17.70 -6.80
CA ASP A 266 -29.45 18.62 -7.94
C ASP A 266 -30.64 18.27 -8.84
N GLY A 267 -31.74 17.79 -8.26
CA GLY A 267 -32.95 17.40 -9.01
C GLY A 267 -32.97 15.95 -9.51
N VAL A 268 -31.86 15.25 -9.41
CA VAL A 268 -31.77 13.81 -9.75
C VAL A 268 -32.21 12.98 -8.55
N GLU A 269 -33.34 12.29 -8.68
CA GLU A 269 -33.87 11.40 -7.64
C GLU A 269 -33.60 9.94 -8.00
N GLY A 270 -33.15 9.15 -7.01
CA GLY A 270 -32.91 7.73 -7.21
C GLY A 270 -32.50 7.00 -5.95
N PHE A 271 -32.27 5.71 -6.09
CA PHE A 271 -31.81 4.80 -5.02
C PHE A 271 -30.31 4.63 -5.07
N VAL A 272 -29.65 4.80 -3.94
CA VAL A 272 -28.22 4.50 -3.81
C VAL A 272 -28.01 3.00 -3.99
N LYS A 273 -27.38 2.58 -5.08
CA LYS A 273 -27.12 1.18 -5.41
C LYS A 273 -25.82 0.70 -4.77
N LYS A 274 -24.74 1.44 -4.98
CA LYS A 274 -23.41 1.12 -4.46
C LYS A 274 -22.56 2.36 -4.31
N ILE A 275 -21.87 2.48 -3.17
CA ILE A 275 -20.82 3.48 -2.92
C ILE A 275 -19.49 2.82 -3.25
N ARG A 276 -18.78 3.35 -4.26
CA ARG A 276 -17.46 2.90 -4.69
C ARG A 276 -16.38 3.87 -4.18
N VAL A 277 -15.12 3.54 -4.42
CA VAL A 277 -13.96 4.30 -3.93
C VAL A 277 -13.99 5.78 -4.34
N ARG A 278 -14.40 6.11 -5.57
CA ARG A 278 -14.41 7.49 -6.10
C ARG A 278 -15.79 8.00 -6.53
N SER A 279 -16.77 7.12 -6.61
CA SER A 279 -18.10 7.47 -7.14
C SER A 279 -19.17 6.61 -6.50
N THR A 280 -20.38 7.14 -6.44
CA THR A 280 -21.60 6.46 -5.99
C THR A 280 -22.53 6.23 -7.18
N GLN A 281 -23.05 5.02 -7.30
CA GLN A 281 -24.02 4.62 -8.31
C GLN A 281 -25.43 4.76 -7.75
N ILE A 282 -26.27 5.50 -8.48
CA ILE A 282 -27.68 5.72 -8.14
C ILE A 282 -28.54 5.17 -9.27
N LEU A 283 -29.59 4.43 -8.91
CA LEU A 283 -30.60 3.92 -9.83
C LEU A 283 -31.84 4.81 -9.77
N THR A 284 -32.18 5.43 -10.88
CA THR A 284 -33.39 6.28 -10.96
C THR A 284 -34.67 5.43 -11.05
N PRO A 285 -35.85 6.00 -10.75
CA PRO A 285 -37.14 5.32 -10.93
C PRO A 285 -37.43 4.87 -12.37
N VAL A 286 -36.79 5.52 -13.37
CA VAL A 286 -36.91 5.14 -14.79
C VAL A 286 -35.86 4.12 -15.22
N ASN A 287 -35.14 3.50 -14.23
CA ASN A 287 -34.14 2.46 -14.42
C ASN A 287 -32.85 2.93 -15.11
N GLU A 288 -32.43 4.17 -14.89
CA GLU A 288 -31.14 4.70 -15.34
C GLU A 288 -30.11 4.59 -14.22
N ASP A 289 -28.93 4.10 -14.56
CA ASP A 289 -27.77 4.11 -13.66
C ASP A 289 -27.01 5.45 -13.80
N ILE A 290 -27.02 6.26 -12.76
CA ILE A 290 -26.29 7.53 -12.70
C ILE A 290 -25.09 7.36 -11.79
N ILE A 291 -23.91 7.75 -12.28
CA ILE A 291 -22.65 7.71 -11.54
C ILE A 291 -22.29 9.12 -11.10
N ILE A 292 -22.32 9.35 -9.79
CA ILE A 292 -22.03 10.65 -9.17
C ILE A 292 -20.66 10.59 -8.49
N PRO A 293 -19.76 11.57 -8.73
CA PRO A 293 -18.51 11.71 -7.98
C PRO A 293 -18.79 11.83 -6.48
N ASN A 294 -18.00 11.15 -5.64
CA ASN A 294 -18.23 11.19 -4.20
C ASN A 294 -18.06 12.61 -3.61
N SER A 295 -17.18 13.42 -4.20
CA SER A 295 -17.01 14.82 -3.81
C SER A 295 -18.31 15.63 -3.89
N ASP A 296 -19.14 15.36 -4.89
CA ASP A 296 -20.40 16.07 -5.08
C ASP A 296 -21.40 15.76 -3.96
N LEU A 297 -21.41 14.51 -3.49
CA LEU A 297 -22.26 14.07 -2.37
C LEU A 297 -21.85 14.66 -1.01
N ILE A 298 -20.61 15.12 -0.87
CA ILE A 298 -20.11 15.78 0.34
C ILE A 298 -20.23 17.31 0.23
N THR A 299 -19.98 17.88 -0.94
CA THR A 299 -19.90 19.35 -1.11
C THR A 299 -21.23 19.97 -1.48
N ARG A 300 -22.17 19.23 -2.09
CA ARG A 300 -23.48 19.71 -2.49
C ARG A 300 -24.54 19.32 -1.47
N ARG A 301 -25.70 19.99 -1.56
CA ARG A 301 -26.86 19.62 -0.73
C ARG A 301 -27.49 18.33 -1.25
N VAL A 302 -27.50 17.29 -0.43
CA VAL A 302 -28.16 16.02 -0.68
C VAL A 302 -29.42 15.94 0.19
N VAL A 303 -30.56 15.63 -0.40
CA VAL A 303 -31.77 15.32 0.32
C VAL A 303 -31.87 13.79 0.44
N ASN A 304 -31.77 13.27 1.65
CA ASN A 304 -31.97 11.84 1.93
C ASN A 304 -33.37 11.67 2.53
N TYR A 305 -34.22 10.93 1.84
CA TYR A 305 -35.61 10.70 2.25
C TYR A 305 -35.77 9.58 3.27
N MET A 306 -34.70 8.81 3.57
CA MET A 306 -34.74 7.60 4.38
C MET A 306 -33.73 7.61 5.53
N LEU A 307 -33.02 8.70 5.75
CA LEU A 307 -31.91 8.76 6.73
C LEU A 307 -32.38 8.52 8.18
N THR A 308 -33.46 9.19 8.59
CA THR A 308 -34.02 9.14 9.96
C THR A 308 -35.17 8.15 10.02
N ASP A 309 -36.10 8.23 9.09
CA ASP A 309 -37.25 7.35 8.94
C ASP A 309 -37.69 7.30 7.48
N ASN A 310 -38.66 6.42 7.16
CA ASN A 310 -39.18 6.26 5.80
C ASN A 310 -40.45 7.03 5.58
N TYR A 311 -40.89 7.88 6.49
CA TYR A 311 -42.15 8.56 6.42
C TYR A 311 -42.15 9.62 5.33
N TRP A 312 -43.28 9.71 4.63
CA TRP A 312 -43.49 10.72 3.60
C TRP A 312 -44.87 11.35 3.73
N ARG A 313 -44.93 12.67 3.46
CA ARG A 313 -46.21 13.37 3.39
C ARG A 313 -46.73 13.36 1.94
N VAL A 314 -47.84 12.68 1.72
CA VAL A 314 -48.63 12.74 0.49
C VAL A 314 -49.57 13.91 0.62
N ASN A 315 -49.63 14.75 -0.41
CA ASN A 315 -50.58 15.85 -0.54
C ASN A 315 -51.52 15.56 -1.74
N CYS A 316 -52.81 15.46 -1.46
CA CYS A 316 -53.84 15.41 -2.49
C CYS A 316 -54.60 16.71 -2.48
N GLU A 317 -54.56 17.44 -3.59
CA GLU A 317 -55.24 18.70 -3.79
C GLU A 317 -56.55 18.43 -4.57
N VAL A 318 -57.66 18.95 -4.07
CA VAL A 318 -58.97 18.84 -4.70
C VAL A 318 -59.69 20.14 -4.67
N SER A 319 -60.39 20.45 -5.74
CA SER A 319 -61.19 21.70 -5.89
C SER A 319 -62.64 21.33 -6.08
N VAL A 320 -63.53 21.98 -5.33
CA VAL A 320 -64.97 21.76 -5.36
C VAL A 320 -65.74 23.06 -5.70
N ALA A 321 -66.90 22.92 -6.28
CA ALA A 321 -67.74 24.08 -6.69
C ALA A 321 -68.22 24.92 -5.50
N PHE A 322 -68.44 26.20 -5.73
CA PHE A 322 -69.07 27.10 -4.75
C PHE A 322 -70.45 26.60 -4.33
N GLY A 323 -70.82 26.75 -3.05
CA GLY A 323 -72.04 26.25 -2.49
C GLY A 323 -71.96 24.82 -1.93
N THR A 324 -70.86 24.11 -2.15
CA THR A 324 -70.66 22.78 -1.57
C THR A 324 -70.50 22.88 -0.04
N ASN A 325 -71.07 21.90 0.70
CA ASN A 325 -70.93 21.84 2.15
C ASN A 325 -69.46 21.51 2.53
N LEU A 326 -68.72 22.49 3.05
CA LEU A 326 -67.29 22.38 3.38
C LEU A 326 -67.02 21.34 4.49
N ASN A 327 -67.90 21.18 5.45
CA ASN A 327 -67.73 20.19 6.52
C ASN A 327 -67.89 18.76 5.97
N LEU A 328 -68.86 18.55 5.06
CA LEU A 328 -69.03 17.26 4.40
C LEU A 328 -67.79 16.89 3.58
N VAL A 329 -67.23 17.81 2.81
CA VAL A 329 -65.97 17.60 2.05
C VAL A 329 -64.85 17.18 3.00
N LYS A 330 -64.67 17.91 4.11
CA LYS A 330 -63.65 17.63 5.09
C LYS A 330 -63.81 16.22 5.71
N ASP A 331 -65.04 15.86 6.10
CA ASP A 331 -65.33 14.57 6.73
C ASP A 331 -65.08 13.42 5.76
N ILE A 332 -65.49 13.53 4.50
CA ILE A 332 -65.25 12.54 3.45
C ILE A 332 -63.73 12.36 3.23
N LEU A 333 -62.99 13.44 3.08
CA LEU A 333 -61.55 13.35 2.88
C LEU A 333 -60.80 12.69 4.07
N LEU A 334 -61.24 13.01 5.30
CA LEU A 334 -60.71 12.36 6.51
C LEU A 334 -61.06 10.89 6.60
N GLU A 335 -62.28 10.52 6.21
CA GLU A 335 -62.72 9.14 6.18
C GLU A 335 -61.89 8.30 5.20
N ILE A 336 -61.70 8.81 3.98
CA ILE A 336 -60.86 8.17 2.94
C ILE A 336 -59.44 7.95 3.45
N ALA A 337 -58.82 8.99 4.02
CA ALA A 337 -57.49 8.89 4.56
C ALA A 337 -57.37 7.88 5.70
N ASN A 338 -58.39 7.83 6.59
CA ASN A 338 -58.40 6.90 7.70
C ASN A 338 -58.73 5.45 7.28
N LYS A 339 -59.34 5.22 6.14
CA LYS A 339 -59.55 3.89 5.59
C LYS A 339 -58.32 3.31 4.93
N HIS A 340 -57.42 4.15 4.40
CA HIS A 340 -56.24 3.69 3.68
C HIS A 340 -55.22 3.02 4.60
N ASP A 341 -54.70 1.84 4.24
CA ASP A 341 -53.83 1.04 5.10
C ASP A 341 -52.43 1.60 5.29
N ASP A 342 -51.85 2.22 4.27
CA ASP A 342 -50.51 2.81 4.32
C ASP A 342 -50.48 4.18 5.02
N VAL A 343 -51.65 4.81 5.31
CA VAL A 343 -51.73 6.12 5.97
C VAL A 343 -51.63 5.94 7.49
N ILE A 344 -50.84 6.80 8.12
CA ILE A 344 -50.67 6.85 9.57
C ILE A 344 -51.87 7.57 10.20
N LYS A 345 -52.63 6.89 11.06
CA LYS A 345 -53.91 7.34 11.60
C LYS A 345 -53.86 8.00 12.96
N SER A 346 -52.68 7.99 13.61
CA SER A 346 -52.53 8.43 15.02
C SER A 346 -51.37 9.35 15.29
N GLY A 347 -51.43 10.03 16.42
CA GLY A 347 -50.34 10.92 16.88
C GLY A 347 -50.24 12.25 16.09
N ARG A 348 -49.01 12.78 15.99
CA ARG A 348 -48.74 14.04 15.26
C ARG A 348 -48.90 13.88 13.73
N ASN A 349 -48.88 12.66 13.26
CA ASN A 349 -48.90 12.31 11.83
C ASN A 349 -50.28 11.91 11.30
N LYS A 350 -51.33 12.17 12.08
CA LYS A 350 -52.71 11.91 11.64
C LYS A 350 -53.09 12.72 10.40
N PRO A 351 -54.00 12.24 9.54
CA PRO A 351 -54.48 13.00 8.39
C PRO A 351 -55.05 14.36 8.77
N VAL A 352 -54.76 15.35 7.95
CA VAL A 352 -55.27 16.71 8.13
C VAL A 352 -55.83 17.23 6.80
N VAL A 353 -57.01 17.81 6.85
CA VAL A 353 -57.63 18.49 5.74
C VAL A 353 -57.52 20.01 5.95
N LEU A 354 -56.97 20.70 4.98
CA LEU A 354 -56.81 22.16 4.98
C LEU A 354 -57.69 22.74 3.83
N PHE A 355 -58.42 23.78 4.18
CA PHE A 355 -59.02 24.64 3.16
C PHE A 355 -58.00 25.72 2.86
N THR A 356 -57.47 25.73 1.64
CA THR A 356 -56.26 26.50 1.32
C THR A 356 -56.56 27.82 0.61
N SER A 357 -57.53 27.84 -0.28
CA SER A 357 -57.83 29.06 -1.05
C SER A 357 -59.25 29.04 -1.69
N PHE A 358 -59.73 30.24 -1.96
CA PHE A 358 -60.80 30.50 -2.88
C PHE A 358 -60.17 30.74 -4.26
N ALA A 359 -60.38 29.84 -5.22
CA ALA A 359 -59.97 30.04 -6.61
C ALA A 359 -61.13 30.74 -7.38
N ASP A 360 -60.88 31.13 -8.65
CA ASP A 360 -61.86 31.88 -9.44
C ASP A 360 -63.23 31.25 -9.56
N SER A 361 -63.31 29.91 -9.61
CA SER A 361 -64.56 29.17 -9.75
C SER A 361 -64.67 28.00 -8.78
N ALA A 362 -63.76 27.85 -7.78
CA ALA A 362 -63.64 26.67 -6.94
C ALA A 362 -63.15 26.99 -5.52
N LEU A 363 -63.46 26.06 -4.63
CA LEU A 363 -62.94 26.02 -3.26
C LEU A 363 -61.88 24.94 -3.19
N THR A 364 -60.61 25.28 -2.88
CA THR A 364 -59.48 24.37 -2.92
C THR A 364 -59.20 23.80 -1.52
N PHE A 365 -59.15 22.47 -1.44
CA PHE A 365 -58.76 21.70 -0.24
C PHE A 365 -57.47 20.93 -0.49
N GLN A 366 -56.73 20.74 0.57
CA GLN A 366 -55.57 19.83 0.58
C GLN A 366 -55.72 18.82 1.66
N LEU A 367 -55.67 17.53 1.26
CA LEU A 367 -55.59 16.42 2.17
C LEU A 367 -54.13 16.02 2.38
N TRP A 368 -53.63 16.22 3.57
CA TRP A 368 -52.29 15.87 3.97
C TRP A 368 -52.28 14.54 4.71
N CYS A 369 -51.64 13.53 4.14
CA CYS A 369 -51.50 12.20 4.76
C CYS A 369 -50.04 11.87 4.94
N MET A 370 -49.68 11.39 6.11
CA MET A 370 -48.35 10.81 6.34
C MET A 370 -48.44 9.31 6.08
N ILE A 371 -47.51 8.80 5.24
CA ILE A 371 -47.40 7.38 4.91
C ILE A 371 -46.12 6.79 5.50
N LYS A 372 -46.12 5.45 5.71
CA LYS A 372 -45.02 4.73 6.35
C LYS A 372 -43.81 4.48 5.43
N ASP A 373 -44.01 4.53 4.12
CA ASP A 373 -42.98 4.21 3.14
C ASP A 373 -43.02 5.21 1.97
N VAL A 374 -41.93 5.98 1.88
CA VAL A 374 -41.70 6.99 0.83
C VAL A 374 -41.76 6.39 -0.59
N ASN A 375 -41.42 5.10 -0.72
CA ASN A 375 -41.43 4.42 -2.02
C ASN A 375 -42.84 4.23 -2.59
N LYS A 376 -43.84 4.24 -1.74
CA LYS A 376 -45.26 4.15 -2.11
C LYS A 376 -45.91 5.50 -2.39
N LYS A 377 -45.17 6.61 -2.34
CA LYS A 377 -45.69 7.98 -2.45
C LYS A 377 -46.65 8.17 -3.64
N SER A 378 -46.25 7.68 -4.82
CA SER A 378 -47.03 7.84 -6.06
C SER A 378 -48.23 6.93 -6.12
N THR A 379 -48.09 5.69 -5.66
CA THR A 379 -49.17 4.71 -5.62
C THR A 379 -50.25 5.15 -4.66
N VAL A 380 -49.88 5.48 -3.42
CA VAL A 380 -50.84 5.94 -2.39
C VAL A 380 -51.55 7.23 -2.81
N LYS A 381 -50.82 8.18 -3.43
CA LYS A 381 -51.43 9.41 -3.98
C LYS A 381 -52.48 9.07 -5.02
N SER A 382 -52.20 8.15 -5.93
CA SER A 382 -53.14 7.72 -6.96
C SER A 382 -54.38 7.02 -6.36
N GLU A 383 -54.21 6.10 -5.40
CA GLU A 383 -55.27 5.38 -4.73
C GLU A 383 -56.18 6.32 -3.93
N LEU A 384 -55.60 7.31 -3.24
CA LEU A 384 -56.36 8.35 -2.55
C LEU A 384 -57.16 9.20 -3.55
N ASN A 385 -56.59 9.60 -4.66
CA ASN A 385 -57.28 10.39 -5.68
C ASN A 385 -58.47 9.63 -6.30
N PHE A 386 -58.32 8.35 -6.60
CA PHE A 386 -59.42 7.50 -7.05
C PHE A 386 -60.54 7.38 -6.00
N SER A 387 -60.17 7.19 -4.75
CA SER A 387 -61.10 7.09 -3.64
C SER A 387 -61.86 8.40 -3.41
N ILE A 388 -61.19 9.54 -3.58
CA ILE A 388 -61.76 10.89 -3.45
C ILE A 388 -62.78 11.10 -4.56
N GLU A 389 -62.41 10.80 -5.80
CA GLU A 389 -63.35 10.96 -6.94
C GLU A 389 -64.60 10.09 -6.76
N GLU A 390 -64.46 8.82 -6.40
CA GLU A 390 -65.58 7.91 -6.18
C GLU A 390 -66.51 8.39 -5.05
N ALA A 391 -65.93 8.86 -3.93
CA ALA A 391 -66.70 9.35 -2.81
C ALA A 391 -67.44 10.67 -3.14
N PHE A 392 -66.79 11.60 -3.82
CA PHE A 392 -67.41 12.86 -4.23
C PHE A 392 -68.54 12.64 -5.20
N ARG A 393 -68.40 11.73 -6.15
CA ARG A 393 -69.48 11.31 -7.04
C ARG A 393 -70.66 10.72 -6.33
N LYS A 394 -70.46 9.90 -5.27
CA LYS A 394 -71.51 9.32 -4.44
C LYS A 394 -72.29 10.36 -3.63
N HIS A 395 -71.70 11.50 -3.32
CA HIS A 395 -72.29 12.58 -2.53
C HIS A 395 -72.69 13.78 -3.37
N ASP A 396 -72.74 13.63 -4.71
CA ASP A 396 -73.09 14.72 -5.67
C ASP A 396 -72.21 15.98 -5.52
N ILE A 397 -70.96 15.82 -5.13
CA ILE A 397 -69.98 16.92 -5.03
C ILE A 397 -69.31 17.07 -6.38
N SER A 398 -69.48 18.26 -7.01
CA SER A 398 -68.81 18.57 -8.28
C SER A 398 -67.37 18.96 -8.05
N ILE A 399 -66.43 18.26 -8.73
CA ILE A 399 -65.01 18.60 -8.82
C ILE A 399 -64.84 19.59 -9.97
N THR A 400 -64.09 20.68 -9.75
CA THR A 400 -63.81 21.74 -10.74
C THR A 400 -62.34 21.86 -11.06
#